data_45438dca95e80c6bfb01ec194e42f74c
#
_entry.id   45438dca95e80c6bfb01ec194e42f74c
#
_cell.length_a   1.000
_cell.length_b   1.000
_cell.length_c   1.000
_cell.angle_alpha   90.00
_cell.angle_beta   90.00
_cell.angle_gamma   90.00
#
_symmetry.space_group_name_H-M   'P 1'
#
loop_
_entity.id
_entity.type
_entity.pdbx_description
1 polymer ?
#
loop_
_entity_poly.entity_id
_entity_poly.type
_entity_poly.pdbx_seq_one_letter_code
_entity_poly.pdbx_strand_id
1 'polypeptide(L)'
;MPETVHYTENSRPFRRELVPELIYDANPALVDFYYLAWKQAWEHIYETESLPFSPYIGEGCKRDRIWIWDSCLMGMFCRYAADVYPVCSTLDNLYALRDGRSGYPINIHHLDNPPLFAWTELLLYRQTGDEARLKKILPVLISHYNWLENLDPDRMPYQAERPVWRRERDGYCWAGCTSGMDNTPRGRGRYDAIHWVDAPAQQALSARCIAE
;
A
#
# COMPACT_ATOMS: atom_id res chain seq x y z
N MET A 1 -14.04 24.99 -5.20
CA MET A 1 -14.62 23.90 -4.41
C MET A 1 -13.82 22.67 -4.77
N PRO A 2 -13.42 21.81 -3.83
CA PRO A 2 -12.80 20.55 -4.23
C PRO A 2 -13.78 19.80 -5.12
N GLU A 3 -13.31 19.30 -6.25
CA GLU A 3 -14.11 18.44 -7.12
C GLU A 3 -14.61 17.24 -6.33
N THR A 4 -15.90 16.95 -6.44
CA THR A 4 -16.47 15.79 -5.77
C THR A 4 -15.94 14.54 -6.47
N VAL A 5 -15.24 13.70 -5.75
CA VAL A 5 -14.75 12.43 -6.30
C VAL A 5 -15.96 11.53 -6.60
N HIS A 6 -16.13 11.20 -7.86
CA HIS A 6 -17.12 10.22 -8.29
C HIS A 6 -16.46 8.85 -8.31
N TYR A 7 -16.94 7.94 -7.49
CA TYR A 7 -16.54 6.54 -7.49
C TYR A 7 -17.78 5.65 -7.48
N THR A 8 -17.66 4.49 -8.12
CA THR A 8 -18.69 3.46 -8.13
C THR A 8 -18.23 2.29 -7.30
N GLU A 9 -19.10 1.82 -6.40
CA GLU A 9 -18.83 0.61 -5.62
C GLU A 9 -19.03 -0.62 -6.51
N ASN A 10 -18.29 -1.67 -6.19
CA ASN A 10 -18.45 -2.95 -6.86
C ASN A 10 -19.81 -3.58 -6.51
N SER A 11 -20.73 -3.50 -7.45
CA SER A 11 -22.09 -4.07 -7.31
C SER A 11 -22.19 -5.55 -7.70
N ARG A 12 -21.10 -6.12 -8.25
CA ARG A 12 -21.09 -7.53 -8.66
C ARG A 12 -21.08 -8.44 -7.43
N PRO A 13 -21.88 -9.50 -7.40
CA PRO A 13 -21.90 -10.41 -6.26
C PRO A 13 -20.56 -11.12 -6.14
N PHE A 14 -20.07 -11.25 -4.91
CA PHE A 14 -18.91 -12.10 -4.61
C PHE A 14 -19.26 -13.57 -4.86
N ARG A 15 -18.38 -14.30 -5.51
CA ARG A 15 -18.49 -15.73 -5.74
C ARG A 15 -17.24 -16.43 -5.24
N ARG A 16 -17.41 -17.51 -4.49
CA ARG A 16 -16.30 -18.25 -3.86
C ARG A 16 -15.34 -18.85 -4.90
N GLU A 17 -15.83 -19.16 -6.10
CA GLU A 17 -15.05 -19.71 -7.22
C GLU A 17 -14.02 -18.74 -7.80
N LEU A 18 -14.11 -17.45 -7.44
CA LEU A 18 -13.16 -16.41 -7.89
C LEU A 18 -11.87 -16.41 -7.08
N VAL A 19 -11.81 -17.12 -5.99
CA VAL A 19 -10.68 -17.15 -5.05
C VAL A 19 -10.23 -18.57 -4.78
N PRO A 20 -9.00 -18.78 -4.29
CA PRO A 20 -8.53 -20.12 -3.98
C PRO A 20 -9.45 -20.84 -2.99
N GLU A 21 -9.70 -22.11 -3.25
CA GLU A 21 -10.50 -22.97 -2.36
C GLU A 21 -9.73 -23.29 -1.08
N LEU A 22 -10.37 -23.07 0.07
CA LEU A 22 -9.85 -23.52 1.36
C LEU A 22 -10.55 -24.82 1.77
N ILE A 23 -9.77 -25.87 1.92
CA ILE A 23 -10.22 -27.17 2.45
C ILE A 23 -9.73 -27.31 3.88
N TYR A 24 -10.65 -27.28 4.84
CA TYR A 24 -10.33 -27.46 6.25
C TYR A 24 -11.51 -28.09 7.00
N ASP A 25 -11.63 -29.40 6.92
CA ASP A 25 -12.77 -30.16 7.46
C ASP A 25 -12.88 -30.11 8.99
N ALA A 26 -11.75 -29.87 9.68
CA ALA A 26 -11.72 -29.84 11.14
C ALA A 26 -12.48 -28.65 11.76
N ASN A 27 -12.66 -27.56 11.02
CA ASN A 27 -13.37 -26.37 11.50
C ASN A 27 -14.04 -25.59 10.37
N PRO A 28 -15.29 -25.90 10.01
CA PRO A 28 -16.04 -25.23 8.96
C PRO A 28 -16.18 -23.69 9.19
N ALA A 29 -16.25 -23.26 10.45
CA ALA A 29 -16.34 -21.83 10.75
C ALA A 29 -15.12 -21.03 10.30
N LEU A 30 -13.92 -21.62 10.29
CA LEU A 30 -12.72 -20.99 9.73
C LEU A 30 -12.80 -20.88 8.21
N VAL A 31 -13.43 -21.85 7.54
CA VAL A 31 -13.66 -21.79 6.09
C VAL A 31 -14.62 -20.64 5.75
N ASP A 32 -15.69 -20.48 6.52
CA ASP A 32 -16.61 -19.34 6.33
C ASP A 32 -15.94 -17.99 6.61
N PHE A 33 -15.09 -17.93 7.63
CA PHE A 33 -14.32 -16.72 7.95
C PHE A 33 -13.30 -16.38 6.85
N TYR A 34 -12.65 -17.38 6.26
CA TYR A 34 -11.78 -17.20 5.10
C TYR A 34 -12.52 -16.54 3.92
N TYR A 35 -13.68 -17.07 3.55
CA TYR A 35 -14.46 -16.50 2.46
C TYR A 35 -15.07 -15.14 2.82
N LEU A 36 -15.35 -14.86 4.10
CA LEU A 36 -15.76 -13.54 4.55
C LEU A 36 -14.65 -12.50 4.32
N ALA A 37 -13.40 -12.83 4.59
CA ALA A 37 -12.27 -11.92 4.34
C ALA A 37 -12.14 -11.58 2.84
N TRP A 38 -12.24 -12.57 1.96
CA TRP A 38 -12.26 -12.34 0.52
C TRP A 38 -13.45 -11.50 0.05
N LYS A 39 -14.63 -11.75 0.61
CA LYS A 39 -15.83 -10.98 0.32
C LYS A 39 -15.67 -9.51 0.75
N GLN A 40 -15.10 -9.26 1.92
CA GLN A 40 -14.82 -7.89 2.38
C GLN A 40 -13.88 -7.17 1.42
N ALA A 41 -12.80 -7.80 0.99
CA ALA A 41 -11.92 -7.22 -0.01
C ALA A 41 -12.62 -6.97 -1.36
N TRP A 42 -13.55 -7.84 -1.76
CA TRP A 42 -14.36 -7.67 -2.96
C TRP A 42 -15.29 -6.45 -2.88
N GLU A 43 -15.88 -6.21 -1.73
CA GLU A 43 -16.76 -5.07 -1.47
C GLU A 43 -15.99 -3.73 -1.42
N HIS A 44 -14.67 -3.78 -1.27
CA HIS A 44 -13.80 -2.61 -1.27
C HIS A 44 -13.10 -2.35 -2.62
N ILE A 45 -13.57 -2.96 -3.69
CA ILE A 45 -13.16 -2.61 -5.06
C ILE A 45 -14.01 -1.43 -5.53
N TYR A 46 -13.36 -0.40 -6.01
CA TYR A 46 -13.98 0.83 -6.48
C TYR A 46 -13.55 1.15 -7.90
N GLU A 47 -14.45 1.75 -8.67
CA GLU A 47 -14.18 2.32 -9.98
C GLU A 47 -14.28 3.84 -9.94
N THR A 48 -13.34 4.54 -10.57
CA THR A 48 -13.35 5.99 -10.66
C THR A 48 -12.58 6.48 -11.88
N GLU A 49 -13.03 7.59 -12.46
CA GLU A 49 -12.27 8.33 -13.49
C GLU A 49 -11.24 9.29 -12.88
N SER A 50 -11.25 9.43 -11.55
CA SER A 50 -10.38 10.34 -10.81
C SER A 50 -9.00 9.79 -10.51
N LEU A 51 -8.68 8.58 -10.96
CA LEU A 51 -7.36 7.94 -10.87
C LEU A 51 -6.87 7.45 -12.23
N PRO A 52 -5.54 7.41 -12.45
CA PRO A 52 -4.97 6.92 -13.71
C PRO A 52 -5.32 5.45 -14.00
N PHE A 53 -5.51 4.66 -12.95
CA PHE A 53 -5.77 3.22 -13.05
C PHE A 53 -7.00 2.84 -12.23
N SER A 54 -8.00 2.28 -12.92
CA SER A 54 -9.28 1.84 -12.35
C SER A 54 -9.63 0.47 -12.94
N PRO A 55 -10.23 -0.43 -12.16
CA PRO A 55 -10.58 -0.31 -10.75
C PRO A 55 -9.40 -0.30 -9.80
N TYR A 56 -9.67 0.05 -8.53
CA TYR A 56 -8.70 -0.04 -7.43
C TYR A 56 -9.34 -0.65 -6.19
N ILE A 57 -8.52 -1.14 -5.27
CA ILE A 57 -8.97 -1.65 -3.97
C ILE A 57 -8.58 -0.65 -2.87
N GLY A 58 -9.53 -0.30 -2.01
CA GLY A 58 -9.33 0.57 -0.87
C GLY A 58 -9.42 -0.19 0.45
N GLU A 59 -8.95 0.43 1.53
CA GLU A 59 -9.02 -0.14 2.89
C GLU A 59 -10.44 -0.13 3.49
N GLY A 60 -11.36 0.61 2.86
CA GLY A 60 -12.78 0.69 3.24
C GLY A 60 -13.14 1.81 4.20
N CYS A 61 -12.22 2.36 4.98
CA CYS A 61 -12.56 3.43 5.94
C CYS A 61 -12.69 4.80 5.26
N LYS A 62 -11.96 5.06 4.19
CA LYS A 62 -12.02 6.30 3.40
C LYS A 62 -11.80 5.99 1.92
N ARG A 63 -12.84 6.19 1.12
CA ARG A 63 -12.86 5.87 -0.30
C ARG A 63 -12.09 6.88 -1.17
N ASP A 64 -11.89 8.09 -0.66
CA ASP A 64 -11.13 9.17 -1.30
C ASP A 64 -9.63 9.10 -1.03
N ARG A 65 -9.14 8.01 -0.46
CA ARG A 65 -7.75 7.85 -0.03
C ARG A 65 -7.22 6.46 -0.33
N ILE A 66 -5.95 6.42 -0.71
CA ILE A 66 -5.18 5.19 -0.86
C ILE A 66 -3.97 5.29 0.06
N TRP A 67 -3.79 4.30 0.93
CA TRP A 67 -2.68 4.22 1.86
C TRP A 67 -1.66 3.21 1.36
N ILE A 68 -0.38 3.56 1.43
CA ILE A 68 0.68 2.73 0.84
C ILE A 68 0.74 1.36 1.48
N TRP A 69 0.91 1.33 2.80
CA TRP A 69 1.14 0.05 3.45
C TRP A 69 -0.10 -0.84 3.46
N ASP A 70 -1.30 -0.26 3.58
CA ASP A 70 -2.56 -1.00 3.49
C ASP A 70 -2.73 -1.62 2.11
N SER A 71 -2.48 -0.85 1.05
CA SER A 71 -2.50 -1.36 -0.32
C SER A 71 -1.47 -2.46 -0.55
N CYS A 72 -0.28 -2.33 0.04
CA CYS A 72 0.74 -3.38 -0.01
C CYS A 72 0.28 -4.65 0.70
N LEU A 73 -0.28 -4.55 1.91
CA LEU A 73 -0.79 -5.70 2.65
C LEU A 73 -1.98 -6.36 1.93
N MET A 74 -2.91 -5.55 1.39
CA MET A 74 -3.99 -6.07 0.54
C MET A 74 -3.43 -6.78 -0.69
N GLY A 75 -2.41 -6.22 -1.34
CA GLY A 75 -1.71 -6.84 -2.45
C GLY A 75 -1.08 -8.18 -2.09
N MET A 76 -0.53 -8.30 -0.90
CA MET A 76 0.10 -9.55 -0.44
C MET A 76 -0.89 -10.70 -0.30
N PHE A 77 -2.12 -10.44 0.10
CA PHE A 77 -3.10 -11.52 0.15
C PHE A 77 -3.88 -11.68 -1.15
N CYS A 78 -4.28 -10.58 -1.80
CA CYS A 78 -5.02 -10.61 -3.06
C CYS A 78 -4.21 -11.18 -4.25
N ARG A 79 -2.87 -11.31 -4.13
CA ARG A 79 -2.03 -11.92 -5.18
C ARG A 79 -2.47 -13.32 -5.60
N TYR A 80 -3.14 -14.04 -4.71
CA TYR A 80 -3.66 -15.38 -5.01
C TYR A 80 -4.89 -15.39 -5.93
N ALA A 81 -5.45 -14.21 -6.21
CA ALA A 81 -6.54 -13.97 -7.15
C ALA A 81 -6.31 -12.65 -7.91
N ALA A 82 -5.07 -12.40 -8.35
CA ALA A 82 -4.63 -11.12 -8.93
C ALA A 82 -5.27 -10.81 -10.29
N ASP A 83 -5.83 -11.79 -10.96
CA ASP A 83 -6.64 -11.67 -12.18
C ASP A 83 -8.04 -11.11 -11.90
N VAL A 84 -8.49 -11.17 -10.65
CA VAL A 84 -9.84 -10.78 -10.22
C VAL A 84 -9.80 -9.53 -9.34
N TYR A 85 -8.82 -9.43 -8.45
CA TYR A 85 -8.63 -8.29 -7.56
C TYR A 85 -7.64 -7.28 -8.16
N PRO A 86 -7.98 -5.98 -8.21
CA PRO A 86 -7.19 -4.96 -8.92
C PRO A 86 -5.92 -4.52 -8.17
N VAL A 87 -5.09 -5.49 -7.75
CA VAL A 87 -3.85 -5.23 -7.00
C VAL A 87 -2.89 -4.38 -7.81
N CYS A 88 -2.66 -4.77 -9.07
CA CYS A 88 -1.68 -4.09 -9.92
C CYS A 88 -2.09 -2.64 -10.21
N SER A 89 -3.36 -2.39 -10.54
CA SER A 89 -3.83 -1.01 -10.77
C SER A 89 -3.82 -0.16 -9.50
N THR A 90 -4.09 -0.77 -8.34
CA THR A 90 -3.97 -0.07 -7.06
C THR A 90 -2.54 0.40 -6.81
N LEU A 91 -1.56 -0.49 -6.95
CA LEU A 91 -0.14 -0.16 -6.80
C LEU A 91 0.35 0.83 -7.88
N ASP A 92 -0.10 0.66 -9.12
CA ASP A 92 0.26 1.56 -10.22
C ASP A 92 -0.23 3.00 -9.97
N ASN A 93 -1.38 3.19 -9.30
CA ASN A 93 -1.83 4.51 -8.84
C ASN A 93 -0.84 5.11 -7.83
N LEU A 94 -0.38 4.33 -6.86
CA LEU A 94 0.61 4.79 -5.88
C LEU A 94 1.93 5.18 -6.56
N TYR A 95 2.36 4.44 -7.56
CA TYR A 95 3.57 4.77 -8.32
C TYR A 95 3.43 6.02 -9.18
N ALA A 96 2.27 6.24 -9.79
CA ALA A 96 1.98 7.44 -10.57
C ALA A 96 1.89 8.71 -9.71
N LEU A 97 1.46 8.58 -8.46
CA LEU A 97 1.18 9.69 -7.55
C LEU A 97 2.26 9.88 -6.46
N ARG A 98 3.35 9.16 -6.53
CA ARG A 98 4.41 9.09 -5.51
C ARG A 98 5.03 10.42 -5.10
N ASP A 99 4.93 11.46 -5.93
CA ASP A 99 5.47 12.78 -5.64
C ASP A 99 4.50 13.71 -4.88
N GLY A 100 3.31 13.22 -4.55
CA GLY A 100 2.26 13.97 -3.86
C GLY A 100 1.65 15.12 -4.66
N ARG A 101 2.06 15.29 -5.92
CA ARG A 101 1.60 16.38 -6.81
C ARG A 101 0.61 15.88 -7.85
N SER A 102 -0.27 15.01 -7.43
CA SER A 102 -1.10 14.28 -8.38
C SER A 102 -2.08 15.11 -9.18
N GLY A 103 -2.54 16.23 -8.67
CA GLY A 103 -3.70 16.93 -9.26
C GLY A 103 -4.98 16.10 -9.24
N TYR A 104 -4.92 14.85 -8.75
CA TYR A 104 -6.07 13.97 -8.61
C TYR A 104 -6.80 14.24 -7.29
N PRO A 105 -8.13 14.13 -7.28
CA PRO A 105 -8.94 14.37 -6.09
C PRO A 105 -8.79 13.29 -5.02
N ILE A 106 -8.30 12.09 -5.39
CA ILE A 106 -8.00 11.03 -4.43
C ILE A 106 -6.62 11.27 -3.84
N ASN A 107 -6.57 11.44 -2.53
CA ASN A 107 -5.34 11.68 -1.80
C ASN A 107 -4.55 10.39 -1.59
N ILE A 108 -3.27 10.44 -1.96
CA ILE A 108 -2.29 9.52 -1.43
C ILE A 108 -1.68 10.18 -0.20
N HIS A 109 -1.90 9.56 0.94
CA HIS A 109 -1.33 10.05 2.18
C HIS A 109 -0.02 9.33 2.48
N HIS A 110 0.94 10.10 2.96
CA HIS A 110 2.15 9.60 3.55
C HIS A 110 2.98 8.72 2.59
N LEU A 111 3.58 9.33 1.58
CA LEU A 111 4.54 8.66 0.69
C LEU A 111 5.72 8.03 1.44
N ASP A 112 5.96 8.51 2.65
CA ASP A 112 6.88 8.01 3.64
C ASP A 112 6.32 6.90 4.54
N ASN A 113 5.12 6.40 4.26
CA ASN A 113 4.54 5.22 4.92
C ASN A 113 5.46 3.99 4.76
N PRO A 114 5.27 2.94 5.58
CA PRO A 114 6.13 1.76 5.51
C PRO A 114 6.42 1.29 4.09
N PRO A 115 7.70 1.17 3.70
CA PRO A 115 8.11 0.93 2.32
C PRO A 115 7.98 -0.55 1.93
N LEU A 116 6.75 -1.05 1.82
CA LEU A 116 6.48 -2.45 1.54
C LEU A 116 6.34 -2.79 0.04
N PHE A 117 6.48 -1.81 -0.84
CA PHE A 117 6.31 -1.99 -2.29
C PHE A 117 7.16 -3.12 -2.87
N ALA A 118 8.47 -3.11 -2.60
CA ALA A 118 9.37 -4.12 -3.15
C ALA A 118 9.01 -5.53 -2.68
N TRP A 119 8.61 -5.68 -1.43
CA TRP A 119 8.16 -6.97 -0.91
C TRP A 119 6.86 -7.42 -1.57
N THR A 120 5.89 -6.53 -1.70
CA THR A 120 4.61 -6.85 -2.37
C THR A 120 4.81 -7.25 -3.82
N GLU A 121 5.61 -6.49 -4.58
CA GLU A 121 5.89 -6.79 -5.99
C GLU A 121 6.68 -8.10 -6.17
N LEU A 122 7.62 -8.40 -5.30
CA LEU A 122 8.33 -9.68 -5.31
C LEU A 122 7.35 -10.84 -5.06
N LEU A 123 6.43 -10.70 -4.10
CA LEU A 123 5.41 -11.71 -3.82
C LEU A 123 4.41 -11.87 -4.98
N LEU A 124 4.02 -10.78 -5.63
CA LEU A 124 3.21 -10.81 -6.85
C LEU A 124 3.94 -11.57 -7.96
N TYR A 125 5.19 -11.21 -8.22
CA TYR A 125 6.01 -11.88 -9.23
C TYR A 125 6.14 -13.39 -8.97
N ARG A 126 6.44 -13.77 -7.74
CA ARG A 126 6.56 -15.19 -7.36
C ARG A 126 5.25 -15.97 -7.53
N GLN A 127 4.11 -15.29 -7.45
CA GLN A 127 2.80 -15.90 -7.65
C GLN A 127 2.39 -15.95 -9.12
N THR A 128 2.67 -14.90 -9.89
CA THR A 128 2.16 -14.74 -11.26
C THR A 128 3.18 -15.08 -12.35
N GLY A 129 4.48 -14.97 -12.04
CA GLY A 129 5.56 -15.07 -13.01
C GLY A 129 5.62 -13.91 -14.01
N ASP A 130 4.96 -12.78 -13.75
CA ASP A 130 4.88 -11.63 -14.68
C ASP A 130 6.20 -10.84 -14.71
N GLU A 131 7.13 -11.33 -15.54
CA GLU A 131 8.41 -10.63 -15.80
C GLU A 131 8.23 -9.26 -16.45
N ALA A 132 7.18 -9.07 -17.25
CA ALA A 132 6.95 -7.79 -17.93
C ALA A 132 6.64 -6.70 -16.91
N ARG A 133 5.78 -7.01 -15.92
CA ARG A 133 5.52 -6.14 -14.79
C ARG A 133 6.79 -5.87 -14.00
N LEU A 134 7.55 -6.91 -13.66
CA LEU A 134 8.78 -6.78 -12.88
C LEU A 134 9.76 -5.82 -13.56
N LYS A 135 10.01 -5.98 -14.86
CA LYS A 135 10.88 -5.09 -15.66
C LYS A 135 10.39 -3.64 -15.65
N LYS A 136 9.08 -3.42 -15.72
CA LYS A 136 8.46 -2.09 -15.68
C LYS A 136 8.64 -1.43 -14.30
N ILE A 137 8.46 -2.19 -13.21
CA ILE A 137 8.34 -1.65 -11.85
C ILE A 137 9.69 -1.54 -11.15
N LEU A 138 10.67 -2.38 -11.44
CA LEU A 138 11.97 -2.38 -10.77
C LEU A 138 12.64 -0.98 -10.71
N PRO A 139 12.68 -0.18 -11.79
CA PRO A 139 13.23 1.18 -11.72
C PRO A 139 12.46 2.09 -10.74
N VAL A 140 11.14 1.89 -10.61
CA VAL A 140 10.29 2.65 -9.68
C VAL A 140 10.61 2.27 -8.24
N LEU A 141 10.78 0.98 -7.95
CA LEU A 141 11.14 0.48 -6.62
C LEU A 141 12.51 1.01 -6.18
N ILE A 142 13.50 0.96 -7.07
CA ILE A 142 14.84 1.50 -6.82
C ILE A 142 14.77 3.02 -6.55
N SER A 143 14.00 3.74 -7.35
CA SER A 143 13.81 5.18 -7.17
C SER A 143 13.15 5.52 -5.83
N HIS A 144 12.11 4.78 -5.43
CA HIS A 144 11.45 4.98 -4.14
C HIS A 144 12.37 4.64 -2.97
N TYR A 145 13.09 3.53 -3.05
CA TYR A 145 14.10 3.15 -2.05
C TYR A 145 15.15 4.25 -1.85
N ASN A 146 15.75 4.73 -2.95
CA ASN A 146 16.74 5.79 -2.90
C ASN A 146 16.16 7.13 -2.39
N TRP A 147 14.90 7.42 -2.69
CA TRP A 147 14.23 8.60 -2.19
C TRP A 147 14.12 8.56 -0.66
N LEU A 148 13.72 7.43 -0.07
CA LEU A 148 13.65 7.24 1.39
C LEU A 148 15.04 7.32 2.04
N GLU A 149 16.09 6.77 1.42
CA GLU A 149 17.47 6.85 1.92
C GLU A 149 18.01 8.28 1.97
N ASN A 150 17.50 9.17 1.12
CA ASN A 150 17.96 10.55 1.00
C ASN A 150 16.90 11.57 1.45
N LEU A 151 15.93 11.14 2.24
CA LEU A 151 14.83 11.96 2.65
C LEU A 151 15.30 13.09 3.57
N ASP A 152 15.09 14.30 3.11
CA ASP A 152 15.42 15.54 3.80
C ASP A 152 14.10 16.29 4.08
N PRO A 153 13.72 16.48 5.36
CA PRO A 153 12.49 17.19 5.71
C PRO A 153 12.41 18.60 5.12
N ASP A 154 13.55 19.26 4.98
CA ASP A 154 13.60 20.64 4.47
C ASP A 154 13.30 20.70 2.96
N ARG A 155 13.34 19.56 2.27
CA ARG A 155 13.04 19.44 0.85
C ARG A 155 11.68 18.79 0.54
N MET A 156 10.91 18.48 1.56
CA MET A 156 9.59 17.85 1.43
C MET A 156 8.50 18.89 1.19
N PRO A 157 8.07 19.14 -0.05
CA PRO A 157 7.19 20.27 -0.37
C PRO A 157 5.78 20.16 0.21
N TYR A 158 5.35 18.97 0.60
CA TYR A 158 3.99 18.75 1.09
C TYR A 158 3.89 18.58 2.61
N GLN A 159 5.01 18.55 3.32
CA GLN A 159 5.06 18.35 4.78
C GLN A 159 6.00 19.33 5.49
N ALA A 160 6.19 20.53 4.91
CA ALA A 160 7.09 21.55 5.43
C ALA A 160 6.89 21.87 6.93
N GLU A 161 5.69 21.61 7.46
CA GLU A 161 5.37 21.88 8.86
C GLU A 161 5.60 20.67 9.80
N ARG A 162 5.81 19.46 9.26
CA ARG A 162 5.89 18.22 10.06
C ARG A 162 6.73 17.16 9.36
N PRO A 163 8.05 17.15 9.61
CA PRO A 163 8.89 16.08 9.10
C PRO A 163 8.47 14.75 9.76
N VAL A 164 7.94 13.86 8.97
CA VAL A 164 7.41 12.56 9.44
C VAL A 164 8.40 11.44 9.29
N TRP A 165 9.38 11.63 8.40
CA TRP A 165 10.47 10.71 8.15
C TRP A 165 11.73 11.49 7.80
N ARG A 166 12.86 11.13 8.36
CA ARG A 166 14.17 11.61 7.92
C ARG A 166 15.24 10.55 8.15
N ARG A 167 16.17 10.48 7.24
CA ARG A 167 17.35 9.65 7.39
C ARG A 167 18.36 10.37 8.30
N GLU A 168 18.81 9.70 9.32
CA GLU A 168 19.87 10.15 10.20
C GLU A 168 21.08 9.20 10.11
N ARG A 169 22.22 9.60 10.70
CA ARG A 169 23.43 8.79 10.65
C ARG A 169 23.21 7.34 11.09
N ASP A 170 22.50 7.17 12.19
CA ASP A 170 22.40 5.89 12.88
C ASP A 170 21.02 5.23 12.71
N GLY A 171 20.16 5.76 11.83
CA GLY A 171 18.83 5.21 11.61
C GLY A 171 17.85 6.17 10.94
N TYR A 172 16.58 5.92 11.19
CA TYR A 172 15.48 6.72 10.64
C TYR A 172 14.66 7.30 11.79
N CYS A 173 14.38 8.59 11.70
CA CYS A 173 13.45 9.26 12.60
C CYS A 173 12.08 9.31 11.96
N TRP A 174 11.09 8.76 12.63
CA TRP A 174 9.75 8.52 12.07
C TRP A 174 8.67 9.02 13.00
N ALA A 175 7.70 9.78 12.50
CA ALA A 175 6.56 10.17 13.31
C ALA A 175 5.55 9.01 13.46
N GLY A 176 4.89 8.96 14.59
CA GLY A 176 3.95 7.88 14.92
C GLY A 176 2.84 7.71 13.90
N CYS A 177 2.34 8.83 13.33
CA CYS A 177 1.26 8.80 12.36
C CYS A 177 1.62 8.19 11.00
N THR A 178 2.90 8.08 10.66
CA THR A 178 3.36 7.52 9.38
C THR A 178 3.93 6.12 9.50
N SER A 179 4.06 5.62 10.72
CA SER A 179 4.57 4.27 10.96
C SER A 179 3.60 3.16 10.54
N GLY A 180 2.34 3.50 10.23
CA GLY A 180 1.27 2.54 10.03
C GLY A 180 0.75 1.88 11.32
N MET A 181 1.40 2.14 12.45
CA MET A 181 1.07 1.53 13.74
C MET A 181 0.16 2.45 14.57
N ASP A 182 -1.00 2.77 14.01
CA ASP A 182 -2.01 3.60 14.65
C ASP A 182 -2.44 3.02 16.00
N ASN A 183 -2.79 3.93 16.93
CA ASN A 183 -3.30 3.55 18.26
C ASN A 183 -2.37 2.69 19.11
N THR A 184 -1.07 2.67 18.83
CA THR A 184 -0.08 2.00 19.67
C THR A 184 0.53 2.98 20.67
N PRO A 185 1.03 2.52 21.84
CA PRO A 185 1.67 3.37 22.84
C PRO A 185 3.08 3.83 22.43
N ARG A 186 3.42 3.78 21.16
CA ARG A 186 4.69 4.22 20.60
C ARG A 186 4.68 5.75 20.48
N GLY A 187 5.61 6.39 21.18
CA GLY A 187 5.65 7.84 21.24
C GLY A 187 4.56 8.43 22.15
N ARG A 188 4.79 9.63 22.65
CA ARG A 188 3.84 10.33 23.53
C ARG A 188 2.77 11.10 22.78
N GLY A 189 2.96 11.31 21.49
CA GLY A 189 2.05 12.04 20.64
C GLY A 189 2.07 11.53 19.20
N ARG A 190 1.00 11.82 18.47
CA ARG A 190 0.82 11.38 17.07
C ARG A 190 1.96 11.82 16.14
N TYR A 191 2.60 12.93 16.45
CA TYR A 191 3.62 13.58 15.62
C TYR A 191 5.00 13.57 16.25
N ASP A 192 5.17 12.89 17.39
CA ASP A 192 6.49 12.75 18.00
C ASP A 192 7.37 11.92 17.07
N ALA A 193 8.49 12.50 16.67
CA ALA A 193 9.47 11.82 15.87
C ALA A 193 10.37 10.97 16.77
N ILE A 194 10.46 9.70 16.50
CA ILE A 194 11.28 8.74 17.25
C ILE A 194 12.04 7.82 16.31
N HIS A 195 13.16 7.30 16.80
CA HIS A 195 13.92 6.28 16.10
C HIS A 195 13.26 4.92 16.33
N TRP A 196 12.75 4.32 15.27
CA TRP A 196 12.06 3.05 15.32
C TRP A 196 12.83 1.98 14.58
N VAL A 197 12.92 0.82 15.18
CA VAL A 197 13.58 -0.35 14.56
C VAL A 197 12.83 -0.84 13.30
N ASP A 198 11.56 -0.56 13.19
CA ASP A 198 10.72 -0.97 12.06
C ASP A 198 11.22 -0.35 10.75
N ALA A 199 11.54 0.94 10.76
CA ALA A 199 11.96 1.66 9.57
C ALA A 199 13.24 1.08 8.93
N PRO A 200 14.37 0.91 9.64
CA PRO A 200 15.54 0.28 9.05
C PRO A 200 15.30 -1.19 8.66
N ALA A 201 14.47 -1.92 9.40
CA ALA A 201 14.13 -3.30 9.06
C ALA A 201 13.35 -3.38 7.73
N GLN A 202 12.39 -2.50 7.51
CA GLN A 202 11.60 -2.42 6.27
C GLN A 202 12.44 -1.95 5.08
N GLN A 203 13.35 -0.99 5.28
CA GLN A 203 14.29 -0.58 4.24
C GLN A 203 15.29 -1.70 3.89
N ALA A 204 15.79 -2.41 4.87
CA ALA A 204 16.64 -3.59 4.62
C ALA A 204 15.90 -4.69 3.85
N LEU A 205 14.62 -4.92 4.19
CA LEU A 205 13.75 -5.84 3.44
C LEU A 205 13.55 -5.37 2.01
N SER A 206 13.28 -4.07 1.81
CA SER A 206 13.12 -3.49 0.47
C SER A 206 14.39 -3.65 -0.38
N ALA A 207 15.55 -3.33 0.19
CA ALA A 207 16.85 -3.54 -0.50
C ALA A 207 17.04 -5.00 -0.93
N ARG A 208 16.75 -5.94 -0.03
CA ARG A 208 16.84 -7.38 -0.31
C ARG A 208 15.89 -7.81 -1.43
N CYS A 209 14.64 -7.37 -1.39
CA CYS A 209 13.65 -7.70 -2.41
C CYS A 209 14.01 -7.13 -3.79
N ILE A 210 14.61 -5.93 -3.83
CA ILE A 210 15.08 -5.30 -5.07
C ILE A 210 16.30 -6.05 -5.64
N ALA A 211 17.15 -6.58 -4.79
CA ALA A 211 18.35 -7.29 -5.21
C ALA A 211 18.11 -8.72 -5.71
N GLU A 212 17.01 -9.34 -5.31
CA GLU A 212 16.57 -10.66 -5.75
C GLU A 212 15.95 -10.63 -7.15
#